data_7b4a0f50a52a5cdb4eefba9a252941db
#
_entry.id   7b4a0f50a52a5cdb4eefba9a252941db
#
_cell.length_a   1.000
_cell.length_b   1.000
_cell.length_c   1.000
_cell.angle_alpha   90.00
_cell.angle_beta   90.00
_cell.angle_gamma   90.00
#
_symmetry.space_group_name_H-M   'P 1'
#
loop_
_entity.id
_entity.type
_entity.pdbx_description
1 polymer ?
#
loop_
_entity_poly.entity_id
_entity_poly.type
_entity_poly.pdbx_seq_one_letter_code
_entity_poly.pdbx_strand_id
1 'polypeptide(L)'
;MFKQFGRDLAQEENMRVVKFISLAAILALAAVCSVAQDTPQSGTTVKHVPITNAPSNSGKEMFNSYCAVCHGTDGKGNGPAASAMKTAPNDLTLLAQKAGGKYPASHVAAVIRGQAALPSHGSQEMPVWGPLFSSISQGHEAQVQQRVTNLVKYVETLQAK
;
A
#
# COMPACT_ATOMS: atom_id res chain seq x y z
N MET A 1 73.15 16.95 -29.18
CA MET A 1 71.86 17.09 -29.84
C MET A 1 71.16 15.76 -30.09
N PHE A 2 71.89 14.67 -30.34
CA PHE A 2 71.31 13.34 -30.61
C PHE A 2 70.66 12.61 -29.39
N LYS A 3 71.09 12.87 -28.16
CA LYS A 3 70.58 12.19 -26.96
C LYS A 3 69.21 12.65 -26.50
N GLN A 4 68.78 13.81 -26.91
CA GLN A 4 67.44 14.37 -26.57
C GLN A 4 66.39 13.71 -27.45
N PHE A 5 66.64 13.54 -28.73
CA PHE A 5 65.70 12.99 -29.71
C PHE A 5 65.33 11.52 -29.43
N GLY A 6 66.24 10.70 -28.91
CA GLY A 6 65.99 9.31 -28.55
C GLY A 6 65.06 9.17 -27.26
N ARG A 7 65.14 10.16 -26.37
CA ARG A 7 64.28 10.16 -25.16
C ARG A 7 62.85 10.55 -25.46
N ASP A 8 62.63 11.46 -26.37
CA ASP A 8 61.29 11.94 -26.73
C ASP A 8 60.49 10.83 -27.46
N LEU A 9 61.18 10.05 -28.35
CA LEU A 9 60.53 8.91 -29.04
C LEU A 9 60.17 7.78 -28.08
N ALA A 10 61.01 7.45 -27.10
CA ALA A 10 60.70 6.43 -26.09
C ALA A 10 59.63 6.84 -25.14
N GLN A 11 59.46 8.14 -24.89
CA GLN A 11 58.42 8.68 -24.03
C GLN A 11 57.06 8.69 -24.70
N GLU A 12 57.00 8.94 -26.02
CA GLU A 12 55.76 8.86 -26.79
C GLU A 12 55.23 7.42 -26.91
N GLU A 13 56.12 6.44 -27.12
CA GLU A 13 55.70 5.03 -27.15
C GLU A 13 55.19 4.53 -25.81
N ASN A 14 55.86 4.89 -24.70
CA ASN A 14 55.37 4.55 -23.37
C ASN A 14 54.01 5.20 -23.06
N MET A 15 53.78 6.43 -23.49
CA MET A 15 52.52 7.12 -23.27
C MET A 15 51.37 6.51 -24.08
N ARG A 16 51.65 5.99 -25.28
CA ARG A 16 50.65 5.25 -26.08
C ARG A 16 50.30 3.92 -25.45
N VAL A 17 51.28 3.16 -24.99
CA VAL A 17 51.05 1.87 -24.31
C VAL A 17 50.25 2.06 -23.02
N VAL A 18 50.56 3.06 -22.21
CA VAL A 18 49.79 3.37 -20.98
C VAL A 18 48.35 3.75 -21.30
N LYS A 19 48.12 4.55 -22.36
CA LYS A 19 46.75 4.90 -22.79
C LYS A 19 45.95 3.69 -23.25
N PHE A 20 46.56 2.76 -24.00
CA PHE A 20 45.89 1.53 -24.45
C PHE A 20 45.59 0.60 -23.29
N ILE A 21 46.50 0.45 -22.32
CA ILE A 21 46.28 -0.37 -21.11
C ILE A 21 45.14 0.24 -20.25
N SER A 22 45.12 1.57 -20.08
CA SER A 22 44.08 2.26 -19.33
C SER A 22 42.69 2.13 -20.01
N LEU A 23 42.63 2.22 -21.34
CA LEU A 23 41.39 2.07 -22.08
C LEU A 23 40.86 0.62 -22.04
N ALA A 24 41.77 -0.37 -22.13
CA ALA A 24 41.39 -1.78 -21.98
C ALA A 24 40.90 -2.12 -20.57
N ALA A 25 41.50 -1.53 -19.52
CA ALA A 25 41.08 -1.71 -18.15
C ALA A 25 39.68 -1.11 -17.88
N ILE A 26 39.38 0.05 -18.46
CA ILE A 26 38.07 0.69 -18.35
C ILE A 26 36.98 -0.12 -19.08
N LEU A 27 37.31 -0.66 -20.26
CA LEU A 27 36.38 -1.52 -21.00
C LEU A 27 36.12 -2.86 -20.30
N ALA A 28 37.12 -3.43 -19.63
CA ALA A 28 36.95 -4.65 -18.85
C ALA A 28 36.08 -4.44 -17.59
N LEU A 29 36.20 -3.27 -16.95
CA LEU A 29 35.34 -2.92 -15.78
C LEU A 29 33.89 -2.69 -16.15
N ALA A 30 33.60 -2.20 -17.36
CA ALA A 30 32.23 -1.98 -17.83
C ALA A 30 31.47 -3.29 -18.14
N ALA A 31 32.20 -4.37 -18.46
CA ALA A 31 31.59 -5.67 -18.75
C ALA A 31 31.12 -6.43 -17.51
N VAL A 32 31.56 -6.07 -16.31
CA VAL A 32 31.17 -6.76 -15.06
C VAL A 32 29.85 -6.19 -14.45
N CYS A 33 29.40 -5.01 -14.88
CA CYS A 33 28.18 -4.38 -14.36
C CYS A 33 26.88 -4.81 -15.06
N SER A 34 26.91 -5.74 -16.01
CA SER A 34 25.72 -6.11 -16.80
C SER A 34 25.06 -7.42 -16.37
N VAL A 35 25.38 -7.95 -15.20
CA VAL A 35 24.56 -8.99 -14.59
C VAL A 35 23.51 -8.27 -13.74
N ALA A 36 22.54 -7.66 -14.42
CA ALA A 36 21.26 -7.35 -13.77
C ALA A 36 20.71 -8.70 -13.31
N GLN A 37 20.74 -8.91 -12.01
CA GLN A 37 20.03 -10.01 -11.37
C GLN A 37 18.56 -9.75 -11.56
N ASP A 38 17.94 -10.37 -12.56
CA ASP A 38 16.52 -10.68 -12.55
C ASP A 38 16.27 -11.61 -11.37
N THR A 39 16.15 -11.03 -10.18
CA THR A 39 15.44 -11.72 -9.09
C THR A 39 14.03 -11.91 -9.61
N PRO A 40 13.52 -13.16 -9.67
CA PRO A 40 12.11 -13.36 -9.94
C PRO A 40 11.36 -12.67 -8.81
N GLN A 41 10.84 -11.47 -9.08
CA GLN A 41 9.79 -10.90 -8.27
C GLN A 41 8.67 -11.94 -8.31
N SER A 42 8.47 -12.61 -7.18
CA SER A 42 7.27 -13.39 -6.95
C SER A 42 6.11 -12.42 -7.11
N GLY A 43 5.68 -12.26 -8.35
CA GLY A 43 4.57 -11.42 -8.72
C GLY A 43 3.33 -12.02 -8.10
N THR A 44 2.99 -11.54 -6.91
CA THR A 44 1.65 -11.74 -6.37
C THR A 44 0.71 -11.14 -7.39
N THR A 45 0.11 -12.00 -8.21
CA THR A 45 -0.89 -11.58 -9.20
C THR A 45 -2.06 -11.00 -8.42
N VAL A 46 -2.10 -9.68 -8.31
CA VAL A 46 -3.23 -8.98 -7.70
C VAL A 46 -4.43 -9.22 -8.61
N LYS A 47 -5.27 -10.18 -8.23
CA LYS A 47 -6.51 -10.44 -8.92
C LYS A 47 -7.44 -9.27 -8.65
N HIS A 48 -7.60 -8.40 -9.64
CA HIS A 48 -8.62 -7.35 -9.59
C HIS A 48 -9.99 -8.02 -9.57
N VAL A 49 -10.61 -8.05 -8.40
CA VAL A 49 -12.01 -8.44 -8.25
C VAL A 49 -12.84 -7.18 -8.44
N PRO A 50 -13.81 -7.16 -9.37
CA PRO A 50 -14.72 -6.03 -9.50
C PRO A 50 -15.39 -5.75 -8.14
N ILE A 51 -15.46 -4.48 -7.74
CA ILE A 51 -16.19 -4.11 -6.53
C ILE A 51 -17.65 -4.46 -6.78
N THR A 52 -18.12 -5.51 -6.12
CA THR A 52 -19.53 -5.90 -6.19
C THR A 52 -20.37 -4.82 -5.51
N ASN A 53 -21.37 -4.29 -6.21
CA ASN A 53 -22.23 -3.27 -5.64
C ASN A 53 -23.17 -3.92 -4.59
N ALA A 54 -22.70 -3.98 -3.34
CA ALA A 54 -23.50 -4.51 -2.25
C ALA A 54 -24.72 -3.60 -1.99
N PRO A 55 -25.89 -4.18 -1.67
CA PRO A 55 -27.11 -3.43 -1.44
C PRO A 55 -26.98 -2.48 -0.25
N SER A 56 -27.46 -1.24 -0.40
CA SER A 56 -27.33 -0.18 0.61
C SER A 56 -28.09 -0.46 1.90
N ASN A 57 -29.06 -1.37 1.88
CA ASN A 57 -29.90 -1.74 3.02
C ASN A 57 -29.31 -2.87 3.88
N SER A 58 -28.20 -3.50 3.46
CA SER A 58 -27.57 -4.59 4.21
C SER A 58 -26.18 -4.20 4.70
N GLY A 59 -26.08 -3.81 5.98
CA GLY A 59 -24.79 -3.52 6.62
C GLY A 59 -23.86 -4.72 6.62
N LYS A 60 -24.38 -5.94 6.81
CA LYS A 60 -23.61 -7.19 6.79
C LYS A 60 -23.01 -7.47 5.42
N GLU A 61 -23.79 -7.35 4.36
CA GLU A 61 -23.29 -7.59 3.00
C GLU A 61 -22.25 -6.55 2.59
N MET A 62 -22.49 -5.26 2.90
CA MET A 62 -21.52 -4.21 2.67
C MET A 62 -20.24 -4.44 3.48
N PHE A 63 -20.33 -4.85 4.74
CA PHE A 63 -19.18 -5.16 5.56
C PHE A 63 -18.35 -6.32 4.96
N ASN A 64 -19.01 -7.39 4.58
CA ASN A 64 -18.35 -8.53 3.97
C ASN A 64 -17.69 -8.19 2.62
N SER A 65 -18.33 -7.33 1.83
CA SER A 65 -17.82 -6.94 0.50
C SER A 65 -16.69 -5.93 0.55
N TYR A 66 -16.68 -5.03 1.53
CA TYR A 66 -15.78 -3.87 1.54
C TYR A 66 -14.80 -3.83 2.70
N CYS A 67 -15.18 -4.37 3.85
CA CYS A 67 -14.43 -4.23 5.11
C CYS A 67 -13.71 -5.53 5.52
N ALA A 68 -14.36 -6.67 5.29
CA ALA A 68 -13.86 -7.96 5.78
C ALA A 68 -12.54 -8.38 5.16
N VAL A 69 -12.17 -7.87 3.99
CA VAL A 69 -10.87 -8.15 3.36
C VAL A 69 -9.69 -7.76 4.28
N CYS A 70 -9.86 -6.72 5.08
CA CYS A 70 -8.88 -6.28 6.08
C CYS A 70 -9.30 -6.65 7.49
N HIS A 71 -10.57 -6.38 7.87
CA HIS A 71 -11.04 -6.53 9.24
C HIS A 71 -11.49 -7.96 9.61
N GLY A 72 -11.55 -8.89 8.64
CA GLY A 72 -12.13 -10.21 8.87
C GLY A 72 -13.66 -10.17 8.91
N THR A 73 -14.30 -11.31 8.64
CA THR A 73 -15.78 -11.42 8.69
C THR A 73 -16.32 -11.32 10.10
N ASP A 74 -15.45 -11.56 11.10
CA ASP A 74 -15.74 -11.42 12.53
C ASP A 74 -15.37 -10.05 13.11
N GLY A 75 -14.76 -9.16 12.30
CA GLY A 75 -14.35 -7.82 12.68
C GLY A 75 -13.09 -7.71 13.53
N LYS A 76 -12.31 -8.79 13.70
CA LYS A 76 -11.13 -8.83 14.60
C LYS A 76 -9.83 -8.32 13.99
N GLY A 77 -9.85 -7.83 12.77
CA GLY A 77 -8.64 -7.34 12.09
C GLY A 77 -7.78 -8.44 11.46
N ASN A 78 -8.32 -9.64 11.28
CA ASN A 78 -7.65 -10.84 10.79
C ASN A 78 -8.01 -11.19 9.34
N GLY A 79 -8.46 -10.22 8.56
CA GLY A 79 -8.81 -10.42 7.15
C GLY A 79 -7.62 -10.83 6.28
N PRO A 80 -7.88 -11.41 5.10
CA PRO A 80 -6.82 -11.95 4.24
C PRO A 80 -5.77 -10.92 3.80
N ALA A 81 -6.11 -9.63 3.75
CA ALA A 81 -5.18 -8.56 3.43
C ALA A 81 -4.42 -8.03 4.66
N ALA A 82 -4.80 -8.40 5.88
CA ALA A 82 -4.22 -7.84 7.10
C ALA A 82 -2.70 -8.06 7.21
N SER A 83 -2.21 -9.21 6.75
CA SER A 83 -0.77 -9.54 6.79
C SER A 83 0.09 -8.72 5.81
N ALA A 84 -0.52 -8.11 4.81
CA ALA A 84 0.16 -7.26 3.84
C ALA A 84 0.19 -5.78 4.26
N MET A 85 -0.50 -5.41 5.33
CA MET A 85 -0.59 -4.04 5.81
C MET A 85 0.57 -3.71 6.75
N LYS A 86 1.08 -2.47 6.69
CA LYS A 86 2.14 -1.98 7.60
C LYS A 86 1.66 -1.90 9.05
N THR A 87 0.39 -1.59 9.24
CA THR A 87 -0.26 -1.54 10.54
C THR A 87 -1.44 -2.50 10.53
N ALA A 88 -1.51 -3.37 11.52
CA ALA A 88 -2.62 -4.32 11.64
C ALA A 88 -3.97 -3.58 11.72
N PRO A 89 -4.99 -4.04 10.99
CA PRO A 89 -6.33 -3.46 11.10
C PRO A 89 -6.85 -3.57 12.52
N ASN A 90 -7.57 -2.55 12.97
CA ASN A 90 -8.17 -2.56 14.31
C ASN A 90 -9.16 -3.70 14.49
N ASP A 91 -9.13 -4.29 15.68
CA ASP A 91 -10.23 -5.12 16.17
C ASP A 91 -11.46 -4.25 16.42
N LEU A 92 -12.44 -4.38 15.54
CA LEU A 92 -13.69 -3.61 15.58
C LEU A 92 -14.65 -4.11 16.67
N THR A 93 -14.43 -5.31 17.22
CA THR A 93 -15.30 -5.88 18.27
C THR A 93 -15.08 -5.22 19.63
N LEU A 94 -13.98 -4.49 19.78
CA LEU A 94 -13.58 -3.85 21.05
C LEU A 94 -13.84 -2.33 21.09
N LEU A 95 -14.55 -1.76 20.11
CA LEU A 95 -14.74 -0.31 20.04
C LEU A 95 -15.53 0.24 21.22
N ALA A 96 -16.58 -0.46 21.65
CA ALA A 96 -17.35 -0.05 22.82
C ALA A 96 -16.51 -0.11 24.09
N GLN A 97 -15.75 -1.18 24.28
CA GLN A 97 -14.86 -1.35 25.43
C GLN A 97 -13.79 -0.22 25.49
N LYS A 98 -13.15 0.07 24.38
CA LYS A 98 -12.15 1.13 24.26
C LYS A 98 -12.73 2.54 24.47
N ALA A 99 -14.03 2.70 24.24
CA ALA A 99 -14.76 3.95 24.42
C ALA A 99 -15.51 4.03 25.77
N GLY A 100 -15.07 3.28 26.78
CA GLY A 100 -15.65 3.35 28.12
C GLY A 100 -17.02 2.64 28.26
N GLY A 101 -17.28 1.63 27.43
CA GLY A 101 -18.47 0.78 27.51
C GLY A 101 -19.60 1.20 26.56
N LYS A 102 -19.48 2.33 25.87
CA LYS A 102 -20.49 2.80 24.91
C LYS A 102 -19.94 2.77 23.49
N TYR A 103 -20.67 2.12 22.58
CA TYR A 103 -20.28 2.10 21.18
C TYR A 103 -20.25 3.51 20.56
N PRO A 104 -19.10 3.93 19.98
CA PRO A 104 -18.91 5.29 19.50
C PRO A 104 -19.43 5.47 18.06
N ALA A 105 -20.73 5.28 17.83
CA ALA A 105 -21.37 5.26 16.51
C ALA A 105 -21.02 6.46 15.62
N SER A 106 -21.05 7.69 16.19
CA SER A 106 -20.74 8.91 15.45
C SER A 106 -19.27 8.95 14.99
N HIS A 107 -18.34 8.49 15.83
CA HIS A 107 -16.94 8.39 15.47
C HIS A 107 -16.72 7.36 14.36
N VAL A 108 -17.35 6.20 14.46
CA VAL A 108 -17.27 5.16 13.41
C VAL A 108 -17.82 5.67 12.09
N ALA A 109 -18.94 6.40 12.11
CA ALA A 109 -19.49 7.03 10.91
C ALA A 109 -18.52 8.04 10.29
N ALA A 110 -17.88 8.88 11.11
CA ALA A 110 -16.88 9.86 10.66
C ALA A 110 -15.64 9.19 10.05
N VAL A 111 -15.17 8.09 10.65
CA VAL A 111 -14.07 7.28 10.11
C VAL A 111 -14.41 6.69 8.75
N ILE A 112 -15.57 6.05 8.60
CA ILE A 112 -16.04 5.48 7.33
C ILE A 112 -16.13 6.57 6.24
N ARG A 113 -16.61 7.75 6.60
CA ARG A 113 -16.68 8.90 5.68
C ARG A 113 -15.34 9.54 5.36
N GLY A 114 -14.28 9.24 6.11
CA GLY A 114 -12.98 9.92 6.01
C GLY A 114 -12.97 11.33 6.61
N GLN A 115 -13.91 11.63 7.51
CA GLN A 115 -14.05 12.91 8.20
C GLN A 115 -13.29 12.96 9.54
N ALA A 116 -12.89 11.80 10.06
CA ALA A 116 -12.08 11.71 11.26
C ALA A 116 -10.64 11.35 10.89
N ALA A 117 -9.68 12.15 11.36
CA ALA A 117 -8.30 11.72 11.41
C ALA A 117 -8.20 10.52 12.37
N LEU A 118 -7.50 9.48 11.95
CA LEU A 118 -7.21 8.32 12.79
C LEU A 118 -5.78 8.45 13.34
N PRO A 119 -5.56 9.09 14.50
CA PRO A 119 -4.21 9.31 15.04
C PRO A 119 -3.49 7.99 15.34
N SER A 120 -4.25 6.93 15.65
CA SER A 120 -3.75 5.59 15.99
C SER A 120 -3.53 4.69 14.78
N HIS A 121 -3.91 5.11 13.60
CA HIS A 121 -3.66 4.39 12.36
C HIS A 121 -2.54 5.11 11.61
N GLY A 122 -1.32 5.02 12.05
CA GLY A 122 -0.13 5.62 11.45
C GLY A 122 0.05 5.43 9.93
N SER A 123 -1.00 5.00 9.25
CA SER A 123 -1.08 4.89 7.80
C SER A 123 -2.51 5.19 7.33
N GLN A 124 -2.62 5.88 6.20
CA GLN A 124 -3.86 6.06 5.46
C GLN A 124 -4.23 4.79 4.66
N GLU A 125 -3.99 3.61 5.23
CA GLU A 125 -4.18 2.35 4.51
C GLU A 125 -5.66 1.92 4.47
N MET A 126 -6.48 2.41 5.39
CA MET A 126 -7.92 2.22 5.32
C MET A 126 -8.50 3.14 4.25
N PRO A 127 -9.19 2.61 3.23
CA PRO A 127 -9.82 3.43 2.21
C PRO A 127 -10.85 4.40 2.80
N VAL A 128 -10.89 5.60 2.23
CA VAL A 128 -11.94 6.59 2.55
C VAL A 128 -13.20 6.22 1.79
N TRP A 129 -14.19 5.70 2.47
CA TRP A 129 -15.40 5.14 1.86
C TRP A 129 -16.45 6.17 1.43
N GLY A 130 -16.42 7.39 2.00
CA GLY A 130 -17.37 8.44 1.66
C GLY A 130 -17.43 8.75 0.16
N PRO A 131 -16.33 9.11 -0.51
CA PRO A 131 -16.30 9.34 -1.95
C PRO A 131 -16.69 8.11 -2.77
N LEU A 132 -16.27 6.91 -2.35
CA LEU A 132 -16.61 5.67 -3.04
C LEU A 132 -18.11 5.40 -2.96
N PHE A 133 -18.72 5.54 -1.78
CA PHE A 133 -20.17 5.39 -1.60
C PHE A 133 -20.95 6.45 -2.38
N SER A 134 -20.44 7.68 -2.50
CA SER A 134 -21.03 8.69 -3.37
C SER A 134 -21.01 8.25 -4.83
N SER A 135 -19.88 7.73 -5.30
CA SER A 135 -19.75 7.24 -6.68
C SER A 135 -20.72 6.10 -6.99
N ILE A 136 -20.75 5.03 -6.18
CA ILE A 136 -21.67 3.90 -6.40
C ILE A 136 -23.14 4.24 -6.14
N SER A 137 -23.43 5.30 -5.43
CA SER A 137 -24.78 5.83 -5.21
C SER A 137 -25.14 6.94 -6.20
N GLN A 138 -24.30 7.15 -7.25
CA GLN A 138 -24.54 8.18 -8.29
C GLN A 138 -24.78 9.58 -7.71
N GLY A 139 -24.12 9.93 -6.62
CA GLY A 139 -24.27 11.21 -5.93
C GLY A 139 -25.51 11.35 -5.05
N HIS A 140 -26.33 10.31 -4.91
CA HIS A 140 -27.51 10.36 -4.04
C HIS A 140 -27.10 10.29 -2.55
N GLU A 141 -27.00 11.45 -1.91
CA GLU A 141 -26.52 11.55 -0.51
C GLU A 141 -27.38 10.74 0.48
N ALA A 142 -28.68 10.63 0.25
CA ALA A 142 -29.56 9.80 1.08
C ALA A 142 -29.14 8.32 1.07
N GLN A 143 -28.69 7.80 -0.07
CA GLN A 143 -28.16 6.43 -0.18
C GLN A 143 -26.79 6.30 0.48
N VAL A 144 -25.93 7.31 0.35
CA VAL A 144 -24.62 7.34 1.05
C VAL A 144 -24.86 7.30 2.55
N GLN A 145 -25.76 8.13 3.06
CA GLN A 145 -26.13 8.14 4.47
C GLN A 145 -26.70 6.80 4.93
N GLN A 146 -27.54 6.17 4.13
CA GLN A 146 -28.11 4.85 4.43
C GLN A 146 -26.99 3.78 4.50
N ARG A 147 -26.06 3.77 3.55
CA ARG A 147 -24.91 2.85 3.57
C ARG A 147 -24.09 2.99 4.84
N VAL A 148 -23.68 4.21 5.17
CA VAL A 148 -22.88 4.48 6.38
C VAL A 148 -23.65 4.07 7.64
N THR A 149 -24.93 4.45 7.75
CA THR A 149 -25.78 4.11 8.91
C THR A 149 -25.90 2.60 9.09
N ASN A 150 -26.14 1.85 8.01
CA ASN A 150 -26.31 0.40 8.09
C ASN A 150 -24.97 -0.30 8.40
N LEU A 151 -23.83 0.19 7.88
CA LEU A 151 -22.51 -0.31 8.27
C LEU A 151 -22.22 -0.06 9.75
N VAL A 152 -22.47 1.16 10.25
CA VAL A 152 -22.28 1.51 11.66
C VAL A 152 -23.11 0.59 12.56
N LYS A 153 -24.39 0.38 12.24
CA LYS A 153 -25.26 -0.53 12.99
C LYS A 153 -24.75 -1.97 12.95
N TYR A 154 -24.25 -2.43 11.82
CA TYR A 154 -23.70 -3.78 11.73
C TYR A 154 -22.44 -3.95 12.60
N VAL A 155 -21.50 -2.99 12.55
CA VAL A 155 -20.31 -3.01 13.41
C VAL A 155 -20.69 -2.95 14.90
N GLU A 156 -21.77 -2.26 15.25
CA GLU A 156 -22.31 -2.28 16.62
C GLU A 156 -22.74 -3.68 17.04
N THR A 157 -23.31 -4.48 16.15
CA THR A 157 -23.69 -5.88 16.46
C THR A 157 -22.50 -6.80 16.70
N LEU A 158 -21.32 -6.42 16.26
CA LEU A 158 -20.08 -7.18 16.44
C LEU A 158 -19.42 -6.93 17.80
N GLN A 159 -19.90 -5.97 18.60
CA GLN A 159 -19.23 -5.61 19.86
C GLN A 159 -19.20 -6.78 20.83
N ALA A 160 -18.03 -7.02 21.43
CA ALA A 160 -17.87 -7.96 22.52
C ALA A 160 -18.74 -7.55 23.71
N LYS A 161 -19.41 -8.52 24.32
CA LYS A 161 -20.25 -8.33 25.51
C LYS A 161 -19.40 -8.35 26.78
#